data_d3830b701032cabd3e74cbf34b8ff68c
#
_entry.id   d3830b701032cabd3e74cbf34b8ff68c
#
_cell.length_a   1.000
_cell.length_b   1.000
_cell.length_c   1.000
_cell.angle_alpha   90.00
_cell.angle_beta   90.00
_cell.angle_gamma   90.00
#
_symmetry.space_group_name_H-M   'P 1'
#
loop_
_entity.id
_entity.type
_entity.pdbx_description
1 polymer ?
#
loop_
_entity_poly.entity_id
_entity_poly.type
_entity_poly.pdbx_seq_one_letter_code
_entity_poly.pdbx_strand_id
1 'polypeptide(L)'
;IYSFSGQSQQIFLSGTPSSVGTYSYNIIYYDQQQLSNSSVVASVTGIIGISSAASSTNSTQSWSIDVTAQDSNDYQLAGNDRNGTVSGNDPTVTIALGDTLNFNVNSPGHPFYLKTQSTTGTGNQVSGATNQGTENATVTWTPTATGTYYYICSLHGGMAGTIIVQ
;
A
#
# COMPACT_ATOMS: atom_id res chain seq x y z
N ILE A 1 -9.76 54.15 -3.05
CA ILE A 1 -8.36 53.64 -3.07
C ILE A 1 -8.30 52.53 -2.05
N TYR A 2 -8.41 51.28 -2.51
CA TYR A 2 -8.07 50.13 -1.66
C TYR A 2 -6.57 50.00 -1.71
N SER A 3 -5.86 50.43 -0.66
CA SER A 3 -4.49 50.10 -0.46
C SER A 3 -4.43 48.64 0.05
N PHE A 4 -3.96 47.72 -0.74
CA PHE A 4 -3.63 46.39 -0.29
C PHE A 4 -2.34 46.46 0.54
N SER A 5 -2.47 46.74 1.82
CA SER A 5 -1.33 46.67 2.75
C SER A 5 -1.28 45.29 3.35
N GLY A 6 -0.33 44.49 2.91
CA GLY A 6 0.30 43.48 3.75
C GLY A 6 -0.45 42.16 4.00
N GLN A 7 -1.48 41.81 3.26
CA GLN A 7 -2.10 40.47 3.36
C GLN A 7 -1.86 39.71 2.06
N SER A 8 -1.18 38.59 2.16
CA SER A 8 -1.05 37.61 1.05
C SER A 8 -2.43 37.07 0.72
N GLN A 9 -2.97 37.44 -0.43
CA GLN A 9 -4.20 36.84 -0.94
C GLN A 9 -3.83 35.54 -1.69
N GLN A 10 -4.40 34.44 -1.29
CA GLN A 10 -4.20 33.15 -1.96
C GLN A 10 -5.38 32.92 -2.91
N ILE A 11 -5.08 32.59 -4.15
CA ILE A 11 -6.06 32.13 -5.14
C ILE A 11 -5.95 30.62 -5.23
N PHE A 12 -7.03 29.92 -4.91
CA PHE A 12 -7.12 28.48 -5.02
C PHE A 12 -7.76 28.08 -6.34
N LEU A 13 -7.05 27.27 -7.13
CA LEU A 13 -7.60 26.62 -8.30
C LEU A 13 -8.03 25.22 -7.90
N SER A 14 -9.31 24.92 -8.00
CA SER A 14 -9.86 23.60 -7.68
C SER A 14 -10.56 23.00 -8.90
N GLY A 15 -10.44 21.71 -9.08
CA GLY A 15 -11.05 20.97 -10.18
C GLY A 15 -10.38 19.62 -10.40
N THR A 16 -11.07 18.74 -11.11
CA THR A 16 -10.49 17.47 -11.55
C THR A 16 -10.07 17.59 -12.99
N PRO A 17 -8.77 17.55 -13.31
CA PRO A 17 -8.32 17.61 -14.71
C PRO A 17 -8.80 16.38 -15.47
N SER A 18 -9.30 16.58 -16.68
CA SER A 18 -9.81 15.51 -17.54
C SER A 18 -8.74 14.87 -18.43
N SER A 19 -7.56 15.47 -18.50
CA SER A 19 -6.45 14.97 -19.31
C SER A 19 -5.09 15.41 -18.78
N VAL A 20 -4.07 14.64 -19.14
CA VAL A 20 -2.66 14.95 -18.88
C VAL A 20 -2.20 16.03 -19.85
N GLY A 21 -1.39 16.96 -19.39
CA GLY A 21 -0.87 18.01 -20.25
C GLY A 21 -0.34 19.21 -19.50
N THR A 22 0.13 20.19 -20.24
CA THR A 22 0.57 21.48 -19.70
C THR A 22 -0.46 22.53 -20.08
N TYR A 23 -0.99 23.22 -19.09
CA TYR A 23 -2.05 24.23 -19.26
C TYR A 23 -1.51 25.57 -18.81
N SER A 24 -1.68 26.58 -19.65
CA SER A 24 -1.41 27.96 -19.27
C SER A 24 -2.65 28.60 -18.67
N TYR A 25 -2.46 29.42 -17.67
CA TYR A 25 -3.54 30.24 -17.10
C TYR A 25 -3.13 31.71 -17.07
N ASN A 26 -4.15 32.58 -17.11
CA ASN A 26 -3.95 34.01 -16.95
C ASN A 26 -4.96 34.51 -15.90
N ILE A 27 -4.45 35.11 -14.83
CA ILE A 27 -5.25 35.76 -13.81
C ILE A 27 -5.20 37.26 -14.08
N ILE A 28 -6.34 37.87 -14.38
CA ILE A 28 -6.47 39.27 -14.69
C ILE A 28 -7.23 39.94 -13.54
N TYR A 29 -6.61 40.93 -12.96
CA TYR A 29 -7.25 41.79 -11.96
C TYR A 29 -7.74 43.07 -12.60
N TYR A 30 -9.02 43.39 -12.41
CA TYR A 30 -9.67 44.61 -12.90
C TYR A 30 -9.95 45.55 -11.76
N ASP A 31 -9.74 46.87 -11.98
CA ASP A 31 -10.22 47.88 -11.05
C ASP A 31 -11.73 48.01 -11.17
N GLN A 32 -12.43 47.67 -10.09
CA GLN A 32 -13.90 47.76 -10.02
C GLN A 32 -14.43 49.16 -9.75
N GLN A 33 -13.55 50.14 -9.58
CA GLN A 33 -13.97 51.53 -9.22
C GLN A 33 -14.41 52.38 -10.41
N GLN A 34 -14.23 51.93 -11.64
CA GLN A 34 -14.72 52.63 -12.84
C GLN A 34 -15.55 51.70 -13.72
N LEU A 35 -16.86 51.75 -13.55
CA LEU A 35 -17.83 50.95 -14.29
C LEU A 35 -17.90 51.27 -15.81
N SER A 36 -17.16 52.22 -16.33
CA SER A 36 -17.20 52.63 -17.75
C SER A 36 -15.91 52.34 -18.54
N ASN A 37 -14.79 52.00 -17.88
CA ASN A 37 -13.55 51.60 -18.55
C ASN A 37 -12.78 50.65 -17.60
N SER A 38 -13.03 49.34 -17.71
CA SER A 38 -12.31 48.34 -16.95
C SER A 38 -10.85 48.30 -17.38
N SER A 39 -9.98 48.95 -16.62
CA SER A 39 -8.54 48.89 -16.85
C SER A 39 -7.97 47.64 -16.15
N VAL A 40 -7.21 46.88 -16.88
CA VAL A 40 -6.42 45.78 -16.28
C VAL A 40 -5.36 46.41 -15.38
N VAL A 41 -5.42 46.12 -14.09
CA VAL A 41 -4.47 46.63 -13.08
C VAL A 41 -3.26 45.68 -12.94
N ALA A 42 -3.50 44.38 -13.06
CA ALA A 42 -2.44 43.40 -13.02
C ALA A 42 -2.84 42.14 -13.81
N SER A 43 -1.85 41.50 -14.38
CA SER A 43 -2.00 40.20 -15.05
C SER A 43 -0.84 39.29 -14.62
N VAL A 44 -1.17 38.08 -14.21
CA VAL A 44 -0.20 37.04 -13.88
C VAL A 44 -0.49 35.84 -14.74
N THR A 45 0.51 35.39 -15.48
CA THR A 45 0.46 34.15 -16.25
C THR A 45 1.26 33.08 -15.58
N GLY A 46 0.80 31.85 -15.65
CA GLY A 46 1.50 30.71 -15.12
C GLY A 46 1.19 29.43 -15.88
N ILE A 47 1.88 28.38 -15.53
CA ILE A 47 1.75 27.06 -16.15
C ILE A 47 1.44 26.06 -15.05
N ILE A 48 0.43 25.23 -15.29
CA ILE A 48 0.11 24.06 -14.47
C ILE A 48 0.42 22.82 -15.30
N GLY A 49 1.38 22.03 -14.84
CA GLY A 49 1.65 20.70 -15.39
C GLY A 49 0.75 19.66 -14.71
N ILE A 50 -0.11 19.03 -15.49
CA ILE A 50 -0.87 17.86 -15.06
C ILE A 50 -0.11 16.64 -15.61
N SER A 51 0.64 15.97 -14.75
CA SER A 51 1.18 14.64 -15.06
C SER A 51 0.09 13.60 -14.80
N SER A 52 0.10 12.49 -15.54
CA SER A 52 -0.60 11.29 -15.06
C SER A 52 -0.13 11.08 -13.62
N ALA A 53 -1.05 10.88 -12.68
CA ALA A 53 -0.67 10.18 -11.46
C ALA A 53 0.20 9.02 -11.95
N ALA A 54 1.43 8.91 -11.44
CA ALA A 54 2.22 7.74 -11.74
C ALA A 54 1.25 6.58 -11.53
N SER A 55 0.81 5.96 -12.62
CA SER A 55 0.14 4.68 -12.51
C SER A 55 1.20 3.86 -11.81
N SER A 56 1.06 3.67 -10.51
CA SER A 56 1.73 2.56 -9.92
C SER A 56 1.12 1.39 -10.67
N THR A 57 1.78 1.01 -11.77
CA THR A 57 1.66 -0.35 -12.26
C THR A 57 2.16 -1.15 -11.07
N ASN A 58 1.22 -1.46 -10.19
CA ASN A 58 1.44 -2.42 -9.14
C ASN A 58 1.59 -3.73 -9.89
N SER A 59 2.77 -3.87 -10.55
CA SER A 59 3.08 -5.10 -11.25
C SER A 59 3.00 -6.18 -10.21
N THR A 60 2.12 -7.14 -10.43
CA THR A 60 2.01 -8.32 -9.58
C THR A 60 3.36 -8.98 -9.49
N GLN A 61 3.82 -9.26 -8.30
CA GLN A 61 5.11 -9.89 -8.02
C GLN A 61 4.89 -11.21 -7.32
N SER A 62 5.90 -12.08 -7.41
CA SER A 62 5.94 -13.34 -6.67
C SER A 62 7.05 -13.26 -5.63
N TRP A 63 6.68 -13.44 -4.37
CA TRP A 63 7.56 -13.40 -3.24
C TRP A 63 7.80 -14.82 -2.72
N SER A 64 9.02 -15.10 -2.32
CA SER A 64 9.40 -16.40 -1.76
C SER A 64 10.04 -16.18 -0.41
N ILE A 65 9.51 -16.82 0.63
CA ILE A 65 9.93 -16.71 2.02
C ILE A 65 10.11 -18.11 2.58
N ASP A 66 11.28 -18.40 3.04
CA ASP A 66 11.57 -19.64 3.75
C ASP A 66 11.05 -19.57 5.18
N VAL A 67 10.45 -20.66 5.66
CA VAL A 67 9.86 -20.77 6.98
C VAL A 67 10.45 -21.98 7.68
N THR A 68 11.07 -21.75 8.82
CA THR A 68 11.59 -22.80 9.71
C THR A 68 11.10 -22.60 11.12
N ALA A 69 11.27 -23.58 11.98
CA ALA A 69 11.03 -23.50 13.41
C ALA A 69 12.15 -24.23 14.17
N GLN A 70 12.64 -23.66 15.26
CA GLN A 70 13.61 -24.29 16.13
C GLN A 70 12.98 -24.80 17.42
N ASP A 71 11.88 -24.21 17.83
CA ASP A 71 11.10 -24.56 19.02
C ASP A 71 9.62 -24.21 18.80
N SER A 72 8.83 -24.18 19.85
CA SER A 72 7.38 -23.93 19.80
C SER A 72 7.01 -22.46 20.07
N ASN A 73 7.97 -21.54 20.00
CA ASN A 73 7.72 -20.13 20.31
C ASN A 73 7.49 -19.27 19.06
N ASP A 74 8.33 -19.47 18.02
CA ASP A 74 8.37 -18.63 16.85
C ASP A 74 8.57 -19.42 15.55
N TYR A 75 8.02 -18.94 14.44
CA TYR A 75 8.55 -19.26 13.12
C TYR A 75 9.70 -18.33 12.79
N GLN A 76 10.76 -18.87 12.22
CA GLN A 76 11.85 -18.07 11.66
C GLN A 76 11.64 -17.95 10.15
N LEU A 77 11.53 -16.73 9.69
CA LEU A 77 11.35 -16.38 8.28
C LEU A 77 12.64 -15.82 7.69
N ALA A 78 12.88 -16.13 6.39
CA ALA A 78 13.96 -15.55 5.62
C ALA A 78 13.53 -15.38 4.15
N GLY A 79 13.63 -14.15 3.63
CA GLY A 79 13.23 -13.82 2.26
C GLY A 79 13.12 -12.34 2.00
N ASN A 80 12.27 -11.98 1.08
CA ASN A 80 11.96 -10.58 0.77
C ASN A 80 10.46 -10.40 0.54
N ASP A 81 10.00 -9.18 0.78
CA ASP A 81 8.65 -8.71 0.50
C ASP A 81 8.69 -7.33 -0.19
N ARG A 82 7.56 -6.63 -0.27
CA ARG A 82 7.49 -5.30 -0.87
C ARG A 82 8.32 -4.23 -0.14
N ASN A 83 8.62 -4.43 1.14
CA ASN A 83 9.40 -3.50 1.95
C ASN A 83 10.90 -3.86 2.02
N GLY A 84 11.30 -4.99 1.42
CA GLY A 84 12.69 -5.44 1.40
C GLY A 84 12.90 -6.76 2.12
N THR A 85 13.95 -6.86 2.93
CA THR A 85 14.32 -8.12 3.60
C THR A 85 13.35 -8.45 4.72
N VAL A 86 12.83 -9.68 4.68
CA VAL A 86 12.07 -10.33 5.76
C VAL A 86 13.01 -11.29 6.46
N SER A 87 13.24 -11.13 7.75
CA SER A 87 14.10 -12.06 8.52
C SER A 87 13.79 -12.04 10.01
N GLY A 88 14.00 -13.19 10.68
CA GLY A 88 13.88 -13.34 12.13
C GLY A 88 12.61 -14.02 12.58
N ASN A 89 12.25 -13.80 13.86
CA ASN A 89 11.15 -14.47 14.53
C ASN A 89 9.83 -13.73 14.25
N ASP A 90 8.89 -14.43 13.66
CA ASP A 90 7.54 -13.99 13.34
C ASP A 90 7.43 -12.57 12.72
N PRO A 91 8.32 -12.19 11.76
CA PRO A 91 8.30 -10.85 11.20
C PRO A 91 7.02 -10.58 10.41
N THR A 92 6.64 -9.31 10.32
CA THR A 92 5.56 -8.88 9.43
C THR A 92 6.00 -9.02 7.97
N VAL A 93 5.11 -9.53 7.13
CA VAL A 93 5.27 -9.64 5.67
C VAL A 93 4.30 -8.68 4.99
N THR A 94 4.77 -7.85 4.06
CA THR A 94 3.96 -6.88 3.33
C THR A 94 3.96 -7.18 1.83
N ILE A 95 2.78 -7.33 1.26
CA ILE A 95 2.58 -7.56 -0.17
C ILE A 95 1.50 -6.64 -0.72
N ALA A 96 1.43 -6.51 -2.04
CA ALA A 96 0.33 -5.81 -2.68
C ALA A 96 -0.78 -6.78 -3.12
N LEU A 97 -1.99 -6.23 -3.26
CA LEU A 97 -3.11 -6.98 -3.82
C LEU A 97 -2.74 -7.54 -5.20
N GLY A 98 -2.96 -8.83 -5.40
CA GLY A 98 -2.61 -9.56 -6.61
C GLY A 98 -1.18 -10.11 -6.65
N ASP A 99 -0.32 -9.81 -5.68
CA ASP A 99 0.95 -10.50 -5.52
C ASP A 99 0.73 -11.98 -5.17
N THR A 100 1.69 -12.81 -5.53
CA THR A 100 1.73 -14.20 -5.10
C THR A 100 2.76 -14.36 -4.01
N LEU A 101 2.35 -14.91 -2.87
CA LEU A 101 3.20 -15.20 -1.72
C LEU A 101 3.44 -16.70 -1.61
N ASN A 102 4.70 -17.10 -1.55
CA ASN A 102 5.11 -18.48 -1.41
C ASN A 102 5.89 -18.63 -0.10
N PHE A 103 5.36 -19.38 0.84
CA PHE A 103 6.07 -19.79 2.04
C PHE A 103 6.63 -21.19 1.85
N ASN A 104 7.93 -21.32 1.77
CA ASN A 104 8.64 -22.59 1.69
C ASN A 104 8.79 -23.15 3.11
N VAL A 105 7.82 -23.92 3.53
CA VAL A 105 7.76 -24.42 4.90
C VAL A 105 8.65 -25.64 5.08
N ASN A 106 9.51 -25.59 6.10
CA ASN A 106 10.27 -26.70 6.63
C ASN A 106 10.28 -26.57 8.17
N SER A 107 9.18 -26.96 8.78
CA SER A 107 8.92 -26.80 10.23
C SER A 107 8.26 -28.06 10.81
N PRO A 108 8.99 -29.19 10.91
CA PRO A 108 8.42 -30.42 11.43
C PRO A 108 7.82 -30.27 12.84
N GLY A 109 6.59 -30.76 13.03
CA GLY A 109 5.82 -30.61 14.27
C GLY A 109 5.05 -29.29 14.39
N HIS A 110 5.14 -28.40 13.39
CA HIS A 110 4.51 -27.09 13.42
C HIS A 110 3.70 -26.83 12.14
N PRO A 111 2.45 -27.31 12.04
CA PRO A 111 1.60 -27.12 10.88
C PRO A 111 1.33 -25.64 10.60
N PHE A 112 1.71 -25.17 9.40
CA PHE A 112 1.66 -23.76 8.99
C PHE A 112 0.36 -23.42 8.27
N TYR A 113 -0.33 -22.39 8.73
CA TYR A 113 -1.59 -21.92 8.16
C TYR A 113 -1.56 -20.43 7.88
N LEU A 114 -2.24 -20.01 6.79
CA LEU A 114 -2.59 -18.62 6.52
C LEU A 114 -4.05 -18.38 6.93
N LYS A 115 -4.30 -17.33 7.74
CA LYS A 115 -5.59 -17.11 8.37
C LYS A 115 -6.04 -15.67 8.34
N THR A 116 -7.36 -15.49 8.50
CA THR A 116 -7.99 -14.18 8.68
C THR A 116 -8.00 -13.70 10.14
N GLN A 117 -7.63 -14.59 11.07
CA GLN A 117 -7.55 -14.28 12.51
C GLN A 117 -6.36 -15.02 13.12
N SER A 118 -5.67 -14.38 14.08
CA SER A 118 -4.54 -14.99 14.81
C SER A 118 -5.07 -15.93 15.90
N THR A 119 -5.50 -17.13 15.49
CA THR A 119 -6.05 -18.15 16.37
C THR A 119 -5.47 -19.52 16.03
N THR A 120 -5.20 -20.35 17.03
CA THR A 120 -4.79 -21.75 16.86
C THR A 120 -5.88 -22.62 16.24
N GLY A 121 -5.57 -23.90 16.00
CA GLY A 121 -6.48 -24.82 15.33
C GLY A 121 -6.52 -24.62 13.82
N THR A 122 -7.48 -25.20 13.14
CA THR A 122 -7.58 -25.23 11.67
C THR A 122 -8.64 -24.31 11.08
N GLY A 123 -9.32 -23.52 11.91
CA GLY A 123 -10.35 -22.57 11.47
C GLY A 123 -9.78 -21.27 10.88
N ASN A 124 -10.65 -20.43 10.32
CA ASN A 124 -10.33 -19.09 9.82
C ASN A 124 -9.25 -19.03 8.73
N GLN A 125 -9.11 -20.10 7.95
CA GLN A 125 -8.15 -20.15 6.84
C GLN A 125 -8.51 -19.12 5.76
N VAL A 126 -7.49 -18.51 5.14
CA VAL A 126 -7.72 -17.70 3.93
C VAL A 126 -8.17 -18.61 2.78
N SER A 127 -9.02 -18.09 1.92
CA SER A 127 -9.43 -18.79 0.71
C SER A 127 -8.32 -18.75 -0.35
N GLY A 128 -8.20 -19.80 -1.13
CA GLY A 128 -7.30 -19.89 -2.28
C GLY A 128 -5.84 -20.19 -1.96
N ALA A 129 -5.46 -20.35 -0.69
CA ALA A 129 -4.12 -20.82 -0.35
C ALA A 129 -4.02 -22.36 -0.54
N THR A 130 -2.88 -22.78 -1.07
CA THR A 130 -2.57 -24.21 -1.26
C THR A 130 -1.80 -24.77 -0.06
N ASN A 131 -1.83 -26.08 0.12
CA ASN A 131 -1.02 -26.81 1.12
C ASN A 131 -1.14 -26.28 2.56
N GLN A 132 -2.28 -25.70 2.93
CA GLN A 132 -2.55 -25.24 4.29
C GLN A 132 -2.34 -26.39 5.31
N GLY A 133 -1.64 -26.10 6.39
CA GLY A 133 -1.32 -27.08 7.44
C GLY A 133 -0.12 -27.97 7.12
N THR A 134 0.66 -27.65 6.10
CA THR A 134 1.90 -28.36 5.81
C THR A 134 2.97 -28.08 6.86
N GLU A 135 3.85 -29.04 7.03
CA GLU A 135 5.10 -28.94 7.82
C GLU A 135 6.33 -28.97 6.90
N ASN A 136 6.16 -29.39 5.64
CA ASN A 136 7.25 -29.53 4.67
C ASN A 136 6.71 -29.46 3.23
N ALA A 137 6.28 -28.28 2.80
CA ALA A 137 5.89 -27.97 1.42
C ALA A 137 5.77 -26.46 1.24
N THR A 138 5.55 -25.99 0.01
CA THR A 138 5.28 -24.57 -0.26
C THR A 138 3.78 -24.30 -0.12
N VAL A 139 3.45 -23.34 0.77
CA VAL A 139 2.12 -22.73 0.85
C VAL A 139 2.12 -21.54 -0.09
N THR A 140 1.27 -21.58 -1.13
CA THR A 140 1.13 -20.50 -2.11
C THR A 140 -0.21 -19.80 -1.95
N TRP A 141 -0.21 -18.48 -1.96
CA TRP A 141 -1.42 -17.67 -1.82
C TRP A 141 -1.35 -16.38 -2.63
N THR A 142 -2.44 -16.09 -3.34
CA THR A 142 -2.65 -14.79 -4.02
C THR A 142 -3.89 -14.15 -3.41
N PRO A 143 -3.76 -13.11 -2.58
CA PRO A 143 -4.89 -12.45 -1.94
C PRO A 143 -5.79 -11.75 -2.96
N THR A 144 -7.09 -11.79 -2.70
CA THR A 144 -8.12 -11.12 -3.50
C THR A 144 -8.70 -9.88 -2.84
N ALA A 145 -8.26 -9.57 -1.62
CA ALA A 145 -8.66 -8.37 -0.89
C ALA A 145 -7.50 -7.82 -0.07
N THR A 146 -7.43 -6.49 0.07
CA THR A 146 -6.52 -5.81 1.00
C THR A 146 -6.94 -6.07 2.44
N GLY A 147 -6.00 -6.00 3.36
CA GLY A 147 -6.28 -6.20 4.79
C GLY A 147 -5.11 -6.81 5.56
N THR A 148 -5.40 -7.16 6.79
CA THR A 148 -4.46 -7.83 7.69
C THR A 148 -4.81 -9.29 7.82
N TYR A 149 -3.83 -10.13 7.59
CA TYR A 149 -3.91 -11.59 7.68
C TYR A 149 -2.78 -12.09 8.56
N TYR A 150 -2.76 -13.39 8.82
CA TYR A 150 -1.80 -14.00 9.74
C TYR A 150 -1.27 -15.30 9.18
N TYR A 151 0.01 -15.57 9.39
CA TYR A 151 0.53 -16.93 9.35
C TYR A 151 0.66 -17.41 10.79
N ILE A 152 0.33 -18.68 11.04
CA ILE A 152 0.27 -19.22 12.40
C ILE A 152 0.40 -20.74 12.43
N CYS A 153 1.04 -21.25 13.48
CA CYS A 153 0.99 -22.66 13.82
C CYS A 153 -0.38 -23.04 14.40
N SER A 154 -0.96 -24.14 13.92
CA SER A 154 -2.25 -24.58 14.46
C SER A 154 -2.17 -25.07 15.91
N LEU A 155 -0.98 -25.42 16.39
CA LEU A 155 -0.75 -26.00 17.72
C LEU A 155 -0.25 -25.00 18.76
N HIS A 156 0.50 -23.96 18.31
CA HIS A 156 1.22 -23.04 19.19
C HIS A 156 0.86 -21.58 18.88
N GLY A 157 0.14 -20.94 19.78
CA GLY A 157 -0.37 -19.58 19.57
C GLY A 157 0.71 -18.48 19.56
N GLY A 158 1.90 -18.75 20.10
CA GLY A 158 3.05 -17.86 20.04
C GLY A 158 3.68 -17.78 18.66
N MET A 159 3.63 -18.86 17.89
CA MET A 159 4.20 -18.96 16.53
C MET A 159 3.24 -18.31 15.53
N ALA A 160 3.20 -16.98 15.49
CA ALA A 160 2.25 -16.25 14.67
C ALA A 160 2.79 -14.89 14.26
N GLY A 161 2.76 -14.58 12.97
CA GLY A 161 3.09 -13.26 12.46
C GLY A 161 2.00 -12.70 11.55
N THR A 162 2.21 -11.45 11.15
CA THR A 162 1.23 -10.65 10.41
C THR A 162 1.58 -10.60 8.94
N ILE A 163 0.56 -10.67 8.07
CA ILE A 163 0.66 -10.37 6.64
C ILE A 163 -0.22 -9.14 6.34
N ILE A 164 0.40 -8.10 5.79
CA ILE A 164 -0.29 -6.89 5.35
C ILE A 164 -0.44 -6.95 3.83
N VAL A 165 -1.68 -6.91 3.34
CA VAL A 165 -2.01 -6.79 1.91
C VAL A 165 -2.51 -5.37 1.64
N GLN A 166 -1.82 -4.59 0.83
CA GLN A 166 -2.09 -3.18 0.54
C GLN A 166 -2.30 -2.90 -0.97
#